data_5a885720be07ae631e8f51a31dae71b5
#
_entry.id   5a885720be07ae631e8f51a31dae71b5
#
_cell.length_a   1.000
_cell.length_b   1.000
_cell.length_c   1.000
_cell.angle_alpha   90.00
_cell.angle_beta   90.00
_cell.angle_gamma   90.00
#
_symmetry.space_group_name_H-M   'P 1'
#
loop_
_entity.id
_entity.type
_entity.pdbx_description
1 polymer ?
#
loop_
_entity_poly.entity_id
_entity_poly.type
_entity_poly.pdbx_seq_one_letter_code
_entity_poly.pdbx_strand_id
1 'polypeptide(L)'
;MQRFLLTILLLLYALVRPGGYDSTTLYPAQDSYLLLEDFQSYGSSPFPAWESPKSQDQAAKIYSIITEGENKFMRASTLKLNKMIQIGRQVKKMKLNGREKYWDIYKYPFIQWDWRVHSIPAKADERIDKLNDSAAAIYVVFPRKNLPILDWEKQPADWIKYVWSSTAPEGTVVHKHVKKYGITLYIGKTIVVATGNKNLNKWITFKRNVLADYRKYFGKKPKYHPSVIGILTDSNSTGSSAMADYDNIMVLTD
;
A
#
# COMPACT_ATOMS: atom_id res chain seq x y z
N MET A 1 -34.43 35.91 39.17
CA MET A 1 -33.53 34.77 38.99
C MET A 1 -34.03 33.97 37.77
N GLN A 2 -33.54 34.27 36.58
CA GLN A 2 -33.90 33.58 35.33
C GLN A 2 -32.68 32.79 34.88
N ARG A 3 -32.87 31.46 34.75
CA ARG A 3 -31.88 30.53 34.19
C ARG A 3 -31.97 30.59 32.68
N PHE A 4 -30.91 31.02 32.00
CA PHE A 4 -30.75 30.90 30.55
C PHE A 4 -30.31 29.46 30.22
N LEU A 5 -31.18 28.72 29.48
CA LEU A 5 -30.79 27.49 28.76
C LEU A 5 -30.16 27.91 27.43
N LEU A 6 -28.90 27.57 27.24
CA LEU A 6 -28.20 27.71 25.96
C LEU A 6 -28.38 26.41 25.17
N THR A 7 -29.28 26.43 24.20
CA THR A 7 -29.46 25.33 23.24
C THR A 7 -28.44 25.52 22.14
N ILE A 8 -27.43 24.66 22.07
CA ILE A 8 -26.46 24.64 20.96
C ILE A 8 -27.10 23.89 19.80
N LEU A 9 -27.48 24.64 18.77
CA LEU A 9 -27.97 24.14 17.49
C LEU A 9 -26.75 23.75 16.64
N LEU A 10 -26.46 22.45 16.51
CA LEU A 10 -25.50 21.91 15.56
C LEU A 10 -26.11 21.97 14.15
N LEU A 11 -25.74 23.01 13.38
CA LEU A 11 -26.03 23.10 11.96
C LEU A 11 -25.11 22.11 11.20
N LEU A 12 -25.72 21.03 10.68
CA LEU A 12 -25.15 20.18 9.66
C LEU A 12 -25.08 20.98 8.35
N TYR A 13 -23.91 21.51 8.00
CA TYR A 13 -23.65 21.97 6.65
C TYR A 13 -23.35 20.79 5.75
N ALA A 14 -24.35 20.34 5.01
CA ALA A 14 -24.15 19.48 3.85
C ALA A 14 -23.63 20.36 2.71
N LEU A 15 -22.33 20.38 2.48
CA LEU A 15 -21.71 21.00 1.31
C LEU A 15 -21.95 20.10 0.10
N VAL A 16 -22.91 20.48 -0.73
CA VAL A 16 -23.07 19.94 -2.10
C VAL A 16 -21.91 20.47 -2.93
N ARG A 17 -21.00 19.57 -3.36
CA ARG A 17 -19.89 19.90 -4.26
C ARG A 17 -20.34 19.77 -5.73
N PRO A 18 -20.17 20.78 -6.57
CA PRO A 18 -20.36 20.67 -8.01
C PRO A 18 -19.08 20.12 -8.64
N GLY A 19 -19.16 19.00 -9.31
CA GLY A 19 -18.07 18.49 -10.17
C GLY A 19 -17.59 17.07 -9.83
N GLY A 20 -18.33 16.05 -10.24
CA GLY A 20 -17.81 14.84 -10.85
C GLY A 20 -16.93 13.87 -10.06
N TYR A 21 -16.85 13.91 -8.75
CA TYR A 21 -16.37 12.81 -7.91
C TYR A 21 -17.53 12.32 -7.05
N ASP A 22 -18.00 11.10 -7.34
CA ASP A 22 -18.91 10.40 -6.43
C ASP A 22 -18.11 9.94 -5.21
N SER A 23 -17.85 10.87 -4.30
CA SER A 23 -17.10 10.65 -3.07
C SER A 23 -18.01 10.17 -1.94
N THR A 24 -19.01 9.36 -2.24
CA THR A 24 -19.66 8.52 -1.25
C THR A 24 -18.83 7.25 -1.00
N THR A 25 -17.53 7.41 -0.74
CA THR A 25 -16.82 6.42 0.04
C THR A 25 -17.35 6.59 1.46
N LEU A 26 -18.47 5.92 1.77
CA LEU A 26 -18.99 5.78 3.12
C LEU A 26 -17.90 5.09 3.93
N TYR A 27 -17.13 5.87 4.70
CA TYR A 27 -16.23 5.28 5.68
C TYR A 27 -17.09 4.40 6.59
N PRO A 28 -16.71 3.13 6.76
CA PRO A 28 -17.44 2.23 7.66
C PRO A 28 -17.46 2.81 9.08
N ALA A 29 -18.32 2.29 9.97
CA ALA A 29 -18.40 2.74 11.37
C ALA A 29 -17.00 2.78 12.02
N GLN A 30 -16.72 3.76 12.86
CA GLN A 30 -15.38 4.14 13.36
C GLN A 30 -14.54 2.99 13.94
N ASP A 31 -15.16 1.90 14.40
CA ASP A 31 -14.47 0.70 14.91
C ASP A 31 -14.28 -0.41 13.87
N SER A 32 -14.83 -0.26 12.66
CA SER A 32 -14.76 -1.26 11.61
C SER A 32 -13.55 -1.11 10.66
N TYR A 33 -12.80 -0.01 10.79
CA TYR A 33 -11.60 0.23 9.98
C TYR A 33 -10.50 0.94 10.77
N LEU A 34 -9.27 0.86 10.26
CA LEU A 34 -8.13 1.65 10.68
C LEU A 34 -7.47 2.22 9.42
N LEU A 35 -7.50 3.54 9.28
CA LEU A 35 -6.79 4.23 8.21
C LEU A 35 -5.29 4.11 8.45
N LEU A 36 -4.57 3.57 7.47
CA LEU A 36 -3.11 3.46 7.49
C LEU A 36 -2.46 4.66 6.81
N GLU A 37 -3.04 5.12 5.67
CA GLU A 37 -2.49 6.22 4.88
C GLU A 37 -3.54 6.79 3.91
N ASP A 38 -3.68 8.13 3.86
CA ASP A 38 -4.51 8.87 2.91
C ASP A 38 -3.75 10.01 2.22
N PHE A 39 -2.47 10.17 2.52
CA PHE A 39 -1.58 11.21 2.00
C PHE A 39 -2.00 12.67 2.20
N GLN A 40 -3.13 12.96 2.87
CA GLN A 40 -3.67 14.32 2.99
C GLN A 40 -2.77 15.24 3.84
N SER A 41 -2.05 14.70 4.81
CA SER A 41 -1.20 15.48 5.73
C SER A 41 0.17 15.88 5.17
N TYR A 42 0.54 15.40 3.98
CA TYR A 42 1.87 15.66 3.42
C TYR A 42 1.93 16.96 2.61
N GLY A 43 3.16 17.51 2.52
CA GLY A 43 3.52 18.50 1.50
C GLY A 43 3.71 17.85 0.12
N SER A 44 4.78 18.19 -0.59
CA SER A 44 5.12 17.60 -1.90
C SER A 44 5.87 16.27 -1.80
N SER A 45 6.30 15.86 -0.60
CA SER A 45 7.11 14.67 -0.35
C SER A 45 6.48 13.75 0.69
N PRO A 46 6.48 12.42 0.50
CA PRO A 46 6.01 11.46 1.49
C PRO A 46 7.02 11.18 2.61
N PHE A 47 8.22 11.73 2.51
CA PHE A 47 9.31 11.48 3.45
C PHE A 47 9.30 12.47 4.61
N PRO A 48 9.72 12.06 5.84
CA PRO A 48 10.33 10.77 6.18
C PRO A 48 9.36 9.67 6.62
N ALA A 49 8.04 9.87 6.60
CA ALA A 49 7.09 8.85 7.09
C ALA A 49 7.12 7.55 6.26
N TRP A 50 7.44 7.66 4.97
CA TRP A 50 7.81 6.55 4.11
C TRP A 50 9.32 6.48 3.99
N GLU A 51 9.89 5.31 4.14
CA GLU A 51 11.32 5.07 4.14
C GLU A 51 11.75 4.20 2.96
N SER A 52 12.92 4.48 2.38
CA SER A 52 13.53 3.61 1.39
C SER A 52 14.73 2.88 1.97
N PRO A 53 14.73 1.53 1.94
CA PRO A 53 15.85 0.73 2.43
C PRO A 53 17.17 0.99 1.71
N LYS A 54 17.09 1.39 0.44
CA LYS A 54 18.27 1.54 -0.41
C LYS A 54 18.82 2.97 -0.45
N SER A 55 17.96 3.94 -0.64
CA SER A 55 18.35 5.34 -0.75
C SER A 55 17.12 6.25 -0.79
N GLN A 56 17.04 7.14 0.19
CA GLN A 56 15.98 8.15 0.26
C GLN A 56 16.03 9.10 -0.93
N ASP A 57 17.23 9.54 -1.34
CA ASP A 57 17.42 10.44 -2.48
C ASP A 57 17.00 9.81 -3.81
N GLN A 58 17.20 8.50 -3.97
CA GLN A 58 16.74 7.79 -5.15
C GLN A 58 15.21 7.60 -5.11
N ALA A 59 14.66 7.35 -3.92
CA ALA A 59 13.21 7.26 -3.73
C ALA A 59 12.51 8.58 -4.04
N ALA A 60 13.07 9.71 -3.63
CA ALA A 60 12.53 11.05 -3.93
C ALA A 60 12.48 11.39 -5.43
N LYS A 61 13.21 10.66 -6.27
CA LYS A 61 13.13 10.80 -7.74
C LYS A 61 11.98 10.01 -8.36
N ILE A 62 11.42 9.05 -7.61
CA ILE A 62 10.36 8.16 -8.06
C ILE A 62 9.02 8.57 -7.42
N TYR A 63 9.03 8.86 -6.12
CA TYR A 63 7.83 9.08 -5.32
C TYR A 63 7.64 10.54 -4.97
N SER A 64 6.46 11.06 -5.23
CA SER A 64 6.06 12.43 -4.89
C SER A 64 4.58 12.47 -4.47
N ILE A 65 4.21 13.49 -3.72
CA ILE A 65 2.80 13.77 -3.42
C ILE A 65 2.25 14.74 -4.49
N ILE A 66 1.15 14.34 -5.08
CA ILE A 66 0.42 15.13 -6.07
C ILE A 66 -0.86 15.64 -5.42
N THR A 67 -1.22 16.88 -5.75
CA THR A 67 -2.49 17.48 -5.37
C THR A 67 -3.36 17.59 -6.62
N GLU A 68 -4.56 17.03 -6.57
CA GLU A 68 -5.55 17.10 -7.66
C GLU A 68 -6.90 17.57 -7.04
N GLY A 69 -7.26 18.82 -7.25
CA GLY A 69 -8.34 19.46 -6.50
C GLY A 69 -8.02 19.53 -5.00
N GLU A 70 -8.88 18.97 -4.16
CA GLU A 70 -8.69 18.90 -2.72
C GLU A 70 -8.00 17.61 -2.27
N ASN A 71 -7.81 16.64 -3.18
CA ASN A 71 -7.22 15.35 -2.87
C ASN A 71 -5.70 15.35 -3.05
N LYS A 72 -5.01 14.69 -2.13
CA LYS A 72 -3.58 14.38 -2.23
C LYS A 72 -3.38 12.89 -2.27
N PHE A 73 -2.49 12.46 -3.13
CA PHE A 73 -2.14 11.05 -3.28
C PHE A 73 -0.66 10.88 -3.60
N MET A 74 -0.13 9.69 -3.42
CA MET A 74 1.25 9.41 -3.80
C MET A 74 1.33 8.98 -5.25
N ARG A 75 2.17 9.64 -6.05
CA ARG A 75 2.56 9.22 -7.38
C ARG A 75 3.91 8.55 -7.35
N ALA A 76 4.02 7.39 -8.01
CA ALA A 76 5.26 6.72 -8.32
C ALA A 76 5.48 6.72 -9.83
N SER A 77 6.66 7.18 -10.29
CA SER A 77 7.02 7.26 -11.70
C SER A 77 8.46 6.81 -11.93
N THR A 78 8.64 5.80 -12.77
CA THR A 78 9.96 5.24 -13.12
C THR A 78 10.48 5.76 -14.46
N LEU A 79 9.82 6.76 -15.06
CA LEU A 79 10.05 7.26 -16.43
C LEU A 79 11.48 7.62 -16.80
N LYS A 80 12.41 7.68 -15.83
CA LYS A 80 13.81 8.03 -16.07
C LYS A 80 14.82 7.20 -15.27
N LEU A 81 14.34 6.15 -14.58
CA LEU A 81 15.20 5.41 -13.65
C LEU A 81 15.07 3.89 -13.86
N ASN A 82 16.17 3.26 -14.26
CA ASN A 82 16.28 1.81 -14.41
C ASN A 82 16.64 1.13 -13.07
N LYS A 83 15.96 1.50 -11.97
CA LYS A 83 16.25 0.94 -10.64
C LYS A 83 14.96 0.66 -9.89
N MET A 84 14.87 -0.55 -9.35
CA MET A 84 13.85 -0.92 -8.38
C MET A 84 14.13 -0.19 -7.05
N ILE A 85 13.26 0.74 -6.69
CA ILE A 85 13.28 1.42 -5.40
C ILE A 85 11.90 1.26 -4.76
N GLN A 86 11.80 0.40 -3.77
CA GLN A 86 10.57 0.29 -2.96
C GLN A 86 10.65 1.23 -1.76
N ILE A 87 9.51 1.67 -1.31
CA ILE A 87 9.36 2.41 -0.05
C ILE A 87 8.44 1.65 0.88
N GLY A 88 8.60 1.87 2.18
CA GLY A 88 7.78 1.23 3.20
C GLY A 88 7.43 2.18 4.33
N ARG A 89 6.29 1.95 4.95
CA ARG A 89 5.83 2.62 6.15
C ARG A 89 5.59 1.60 7.26
N GLN A 90 6.11 1.88 8.45
CA GLN A 90 5.89 1.03 9.61
C GLN A 90 4.45 1.17 10.11
N VAL A 91 3.78 0.02 10.34
CA VAL A 91 2.40 -0.07 10.84
C VAL A 91 2.30 -0.81 12.18
N LYS A 92 3.45 -1.19 12.76
CA LYS A 92 3.52 -1.84 14.08
C LYS A 92 3.35 -0.87 15.25
N LYS A 93 3.58 0.42 15.02
CA LYS A 93 3.38 1.52 15.96
C LYS A 93 2.96 2.77 15.19
N MET A 94 1.69 3.07 15.21
CA MET A 94 1.14 4.27 14.62
C MET A 94 0.55 5.15 15.73
N LYS A 95 0.68 6.46 15.61
CA LYS A 95 -0.06 7.40 16.47
C LYS A 95 -1.29 7.87 15.73
N LEU A 96 -2.47 7.56 16.24
CA LEU A 96 -3.73 8.05 15.73
C LEU A 96 -4.52 8.68 16.87
N ASN A 97 -4.86 9.97 16.75
CA ASN A 97 -5.53 10.74 17.81
C ASN A 97 -4.81 10.64 19.17
N GLY A 98 -3.47 10.73 19.16
CA GLY A 98 -2.63 10.68 20.37
C GLY A 98 -2.46 9.29 21.00
N ARG A 99 -3.09 8.26 20.48
CA ARG A 99 -2.98 6.87 20.96
C ARG A 99 -2.12 6.04 20.03
N GLU A 100 -1.29 5.16 20.62
CA GLU A 100 -0.57 4.15 19.83
C GLU A 100 -1.57 3.11 19.29
N LYS A 101 -1.55 2.89 17.99
CA LYS A 101 -2.29 1.83 17.30
C LYS A 101 -1.33 0.99 16.46
N TYR A 102 -1.72 -0.23 16.18
CA TYR A 102 -1.01 -1.12 15.27
C TYR A 102 -2.04 -1.91 14.44
N TRP A 103 -1.62 -2.41 13.32
CA TRP A 103 -2.48 -3.28 12.53
C TRP A 103 -2.61 -4.65 13.18
N ASP A 104 -3.69 -4.88 13.90
CA ASP A 104 -4.07 -6.20 14.37
C ASP A 104 -4.73 -6.98 13.23
N ILE A 105 -3.99 -7.93 12.64
CA ILE A 105 -4.46 -8.73 11.48
C ILE A 105 -5.65 -9.64 11.82
N TYR A 106 -5.88 -9.95 13.09
CA TYR A 106 -7.00 -10.77 13.51
C TYR A 106 -8.27 -9.95 13.73
N LYS A 107 -8.15 -8.67 14.09
CA LYS A 107 -9.24 -7.71 14.17
C LYS A 107 -9.57 -7.12 12.79
N TYR A 108 -8.55 -6.77 12.01
CA TYR A 108 -8.67 -6.16 10.69
C TYR A 108 -8.02 -7.06 9.64
N PRO A 109 -8.69 -8.17 9.22
CA PRO A 109 -8.09 -9.13 8.29
C PRO A 109 -8.04 -8.65 6.85
N PHE A 110 -8.77 -7.60 6.51
CA PHE A 110 -8.79 -7.04 5.15
C PHE A 110 -7.90 -5.82 5.04
N ILE A 111 -7.27 -5.64 3.89
CA ILE A 111 -6.68 -4.40 3.42
C ILE A 111 -7.48 -3.89 2.24
N GLN A 112 -7.71 -2.59 2.19
CA GLN A 112 -8.28 -1.87 1.05
C GLN A 112 -7.35 -0.75 0.66
N TRP A 113 -7.26 -0.46 -0.64
CA TRP A 113 -6.49 0.66 -1.17
C TRP A 113 -7.06 1.10 -2.51
N ASP A 114 -6.76 2.33 -2.89
CA ASP A 114 -7.01 2.86 -4.21
C ASP A 114 -5.71 2.99 -4.98
N TRP A 115 -5.73 2.67 -6.26
CA TRP A 115 -4.66 3.02 -7.18
C TRP A 115 -5.19 3.39 -8.56
N ARG A 116 -4.40 4.21 -9.27
CA ARG A 116 -4.64 4.60 -10.65
C ARG A 116 -3.36 4.36 -11.43
N VAL A 117 -3.36 3.37 -12.32
CA VAL A 117 -2.20 3.05 -13.15
C VAL A 117 -2.29 3.85 -14.45
N HIS A 118 -1.23 4.59 -14.79
CA HIS A 118 -1.14 5.40 -16.00
C HIS A 118 -0.38 4.71 -17.11
N SER A 119 0.69 3.99 -16.77
CA SER A 119 1.47 3.20 -17.72
C SER A 119 1.95 1.90 -17.07
N ILE A 120 1.94 0.83 -17.87
CA ILE A 120 2.42 -0.49 -17.47
C ILE A 120 3.76 -0.79 -18.12
N PRO A 121 4.71 -1.47 -17.43
CA PRO A 121 5.99 -1.81 -18.01
C PRO A 121 5.81 -2.81 -19.15
N ALA A 122 6.42 -2.51 -20.29
CA ALA A 122 6.25 -3.31 -21.49
C ALA A 122 6.76 -4.74 -21.28
N LYS A 123 5.94 -5.75 -21.66
CA LYS A 123 6.27 -7.18 -21.58
C LYS A 123 6.57 -7.69 -20.16
N ALA A 124 6.27 -6.93 -19.12
CA ALA A 124 6.49 -7.38 -17.75
C ALA A 124 5.60 -8.58 -17.41
N ASP A 125 6.20 -9.53 -16.69
CA ASP A 125 5.54 -10.76 -16.25
C ASP A 125 6.21 -11.24 -14.95
N GLU A 126 5.46 -11.20 -13.87
CA GLU A 126 5.96 -11.56 -12.54
C GLU A 126 6.34 -13.04 -12.40
N ARG A 127 5.90 -13.89 -13.33
CA ARG A 127 6.26 -15.32 -13.39
C ARG A 127 7.69 -15.53 -13.87
N ILE A 128 8.26 -14.53 -14.54
CA ILE A 128 9.59 -14.58 -15.17
C ILE A 128 10.53 -13.62 -14.46
N ASP A 129 11.56 -14.14 -13.76
CA ASP A 129 12.47 -13.32 -12.94
C ASP A 129 13.11 -12.15 -13.68
N LYS A 130 13.45 -12.32 -14.96
CA LYS A 130 14.06 -11.28 -15.80
C LYS A 130 13.05 -10.24 -16.31
N LEU A 131 11.76 -10.47 -16.14
CA LEU A 131 10.66 -9.58 -16.55
C LEU A 131 9.75 -9.19 -15.37
N ASN A 132 10.23 -9.39 -14.14
CA ASN A 132 9.47 -9.24 -12.90
C ASN A 132 9.32 -7.76 -12.49
N ASP A 133 8.73 -6.96 -13.38
CA ASP A 133 8.30 -5.59 -13.10
C ASP A 133 6.79 -5.56 -12.84
N SER A 134 6.34 -4.55 -12.11
CA SER A 134 4.92 -4.37 -11.79
C SER A 134 4.55 -2.89 -11.92
N ALA A 135 3.45 -2.60 -12.61
CA ALA A 135 2.95 -1.24 -12.76
C ALA A 135 2.63 -0.59 -11.43
N ALA A 136 1.97 -1.35 -10.55
CA ALA A 136 1.69 -0.94 -9.18
C ALA A 136 1.74 -2.17 -8.26
N ALA A 137 2.22 -1.97 -7.03
CA ALA A 137 2.26 -3.01 -6.02
C ALA A 137 2.09 -2.45 -4.60
N ILE A 138 1.31 -3.19 -3.79
CA ILE A 138 1.21 -3.02 -2.34
C ILE A 138 1.81 -4.25 -1.66
N TYR A 139 2.72 -4.02 -0.72
CA TYR A 139 3.30 -5.07 0.13
C TYR A 139 2.69 -5.05 1.51
N VAL A 140 2.48 -6.24 2.07
CA VAL A 140 2.19 -6.46 3.49
C VAL A 140 3.29 -7.36 4.04
N VAL A 141 4.08 -6.85 4.99
CA VAL A 141 5.26 -7.52 5.51
C VAL A 141 5.00 -8.02 6.92
N PHE A 142 5.25 -9.31 7.14
CA PHE A 142 5.10 -10.01 8.41
C PHE A 142 6.48 -10.42 8.93
N PRO A 143 6.92 -9.92 10.10
CA PRO A 143 8.19 -10.36 10.68
C PRO A 143 8.10 -11.84 11.09
N ARG A 144 9.14 -12.61 10.84
CA ARG A 144 9.25 -14.00 11.36
C ARG A 144 9.91 -14.07 12.72
N LYS A 145 10.70 -13.05 13.05
CA LYS A 145 11.33 -12.86 14.36
C LYS A 145 11.18 -11.39 14.74
N ASN A 146 10.98 -11.13 16.01
CA ASN A 146 11.02 -9.76 16.51
C ASN A 146 12.45 -9.45 16.97
N LEU A 147 13.24 -8.84 16.11
CA LEU A 147 14.62 -8.45 16.38
C LEU A 147 14.66 -6.90 16.43
N PRO A 148 14.48 -6.30 17.60
CA PRO A 148 14.33 -4.83 17.71
C PRO A 148 15.58 -4.03 17.31
N ILE A 149 16.74 -4.71 17.20
CA ILE A 149 18.04 -4.10 16.88
C ILE A 149 18.25 -3.96 15.37
N LEU A 150 17.46 -4.65 14.54
CA LEU A 150 17.64 -4.63 13.08
C LEU A 150 16.60 -3.73 12.42
N ASP A 151 17.05 -2.96 11.45
CA ASP A 151 16.16 -2.27 10.52
C ASP A 151 15.17 -3.26 9.90
N TRP A 152 13.96 -2.81 9.63
CA TRP A 152 12.88 -3.69 9.16
C TRP A 152 13.25 -4.48 7.89
N GLU A 153 14.03 -3.90 7.00
CA GLU A 153 14.51 -4.54 5.76
C GLU A 153 15.58 -5.61 5.96
N LYS A 154 16.20 -5.67 7.14
CA LYS A 154 17.22 -6.68 7.49
C LYS A 154 16.64 -7.84 8.29
N GLN A 155 15.38 -7.72 8.71
CA GLN A 155 14.71 -8.75 9.49
C GLN A 155 14.18 -9.86 8.59
N PRO A 156 14.31 -11.16 9.00
CA PRO A 156 13.63 -12.24 8.33
C PRO A 156 12.11 -12.02 8.34
N ALA A 157 11.50 -12.02 7.17
CA ALA A 157 10.08 -11.73 7.01
C ALA A 157 9.41 -12.61 5.95
N ASP A 158 8.11 -12.79 6.12
CA ASP A 158 7.20 -13.22 5.07
C ASP A 158 6.54 -11.98 4.49
N TRP A 159 6.23 -11.95 3.20
CA TRP A 159 5.48 -10.86 2.62
C TRP A 159 4.45 -11.34 1.59
N ILE A 160 3.35 -10.62 1.48
CA ILE A 160 2.38 -10.70 0.40
C ILE A 160 2.51 -9.42 -0.41
N LYS A 161 2.65 -9.55 -1.74
CA LYS A 161 2.69 -8.46 -2.70
C LYS A 161 1.46 -8.57 -3.61
N TYR A 162 0.56 -7.63 -3.56
CA TYR A 162 -0.54 -7.48 -4.51
C TYR A 162 -0.07 -6.60 -5.66
N VAL A 163 -0.29 -7.03 -6.90
CA VAL A 163 0.27 -6.35 -8.07
C VAL A 163 -0.77 -6.12 -9.17
N TRP A 164 -0.56 -5.02 -9.89
CA TRP A 164 -1.09 -4.83 -11.23
C TRP A 164 -0.02 -5.24 -12.23
N SER A 165 -0.25 -6.35 -12.91
CA SER A 165 0.66 -6.94 -13.89
C SER A 165 0.45 -6.39 -15.29
N SER A 166 1.46 -6.47 -16.14
CA SER A 166 1.29 -6.18 -17.57
C SER A 166 0.68 -7.35 -18.32
N THR A 167 1.11 -8.59 -18.05
CA THR A 167 0.75 -9.77 -18.85
C THR A 167 0.30 -10.97 -18.03
N ALA A 168 0.75 -11.13 -16.79
CA ALA A 168 0.35 -12.26 -15.96
C ALA A 168 -1.14 -12.16 -15.62
N PRO A 169 -1.94 -13.22 -15.82
CA PRO A 169 -3.38 -13.21 -15.56
C PRO A 169 -3.71 -12.91 -14.09
N GLU A 170 -4.87 -12.28 -13.86
CA GLU A 170 -5.42 -12.10 -12.51
C GLU A 170 -5.57 -13.46 -11.80
N GLY A 171 -5.29 -13.48 -10.51
CA GLY A 171 -5.27 -14.71 -9.70
C GLY A 171 -3.96 -15.48 -9.77
N THR A 172 -3.03 -15.13 -10.67
CA THR A 172 -1.67 -15.72 -10.69
C THR A 172 -0.97 -15.48 -9.36
N VAL A 173 -0.33 -16.53 -8.82
CA VAL A 173 0.46 -16.46 -7.60
C VAL A 173 1.88 -16.91 -7.87
N VAL A 174 2.84 -16.03 -7.60
CA VAL A 174 4.27 -16.33 -7.74
C VAL A 174 4.91 -16.46 -6.36
N HIS A 175 5.66 -17.54 -6.17
CA HIS A 175 6.33 -17.86 -4.93
C HIS A 175 7.81 -17.44 -5.01
N LYS A 176 8.28 -16.67 -4.03
CA LYS A 176 9.66 -16.21 -3.99
C LYS A 176 10.33 -16.58 -2.67
N HIS A 177 11.56 -17.11 -2.78
CA HIS A 177 12.39 -17.43 -1.63
C HIS A 177 13.72 -16.68 -1.79
N VAL A 178 14.00 -15.75 -0.89
CA VAL A 178 15.27 -15.03 -0.87
C VAL A 178 16.17 -15.62 0.22
N LYS A 179 17.26 -16.23 -0.19
CA LYS A 179 18.28 -16.78 0.71
C LYS A 179 19.51 -15.88 0.71
N LYS A 180 20.14 -15.73 1.87
CA LYS A 180 21.42 -15.06 2.03
C LYS A 180 22.23 -15.82 3.09
N TYR A 181 23.48 -16.13 2.79
CA TYR A 181 24.37 -16.91 3.67
C TYR A 181 23.73 -18.24 4.15
N GLY A 182 23.05 -18.96 3.27
CA GLY A 182 22.36 -20.23 3.61
C GLY A 182 21.06 -20.08 4.41
N ILE A 183 20.71 -18.90 4.84
CA ILE A 183 19.50 -18.62 5.63
C ILE A 183 18.42 -18.03 4.71
N THR A 184 17.20 -18.55 4.82
CA THR A 184 16.04 -17.94 4.16
C THR A 184 15.65 -16.66 4.89
N LEU A 185 15.98 -15.50 4.29
CA LEU A 185 15.61 -14.19 4.83
C LEU A 185 14.14 -13.89 4.57
N TYR A 186 13.69 -14.07 3.33
CA TYR A 186 12.34 -13.71 2.95
C TYR A 186 11.64 -14.86 2.23
N ILE A 187 10.35 -15.04 2.53
CA ILE A 187 9.44 -15.87 1.75
C ILE A 187 8.34 -14.94 1.26
N GLY A 188 8.19 -14.84 -0.06
CA GLY A 188 7.26 -13.94 -0.70
C GLY A 188 6.18 -14.64 -1.49
N LYS A 189 5.01 -14.03 -1.52
CA LYS A 189 3.89 -14.40 -2.38
C LYS A 189 3.45 -13.17 -3.15
N THR A 190 3.66 -13.16 -4.46
CA THR A 190 3.11 -12.13 -5.34
C THR A 190 1.77 -12.63 -5.87
N ILE A 191 0.73 -11.83 -5.71
CA ILE A 191 -0.64 -12.14 -6.14
C ILE A 191 -1.05 -11.08 -7.15
N VAL A 192 -1.35 -11.49 -8.38
CA VAL A 192 -1.86 -10.58 -9.41
C VAL A 192 -3.34 -10.29 -9.14
N VAL A 193 -3.68 -9.04 -8.89
CA VAL A 193 -5.06 -8.59 -8.61
C VAL A 193 -5.66 -7.78 -9.76
N ALA A 194 -4.82 -7.30 -10.68
CA ALA A 194 -5.23 -6.64 -11.92
C ALA A 194 -4.20 -6.92 -13.01
N THR A 195 -4.61 -6.87 -14.28
CA THR A 195 -3.71 -7.08 -15.42
C THR A 195 -4.09 -6.24 -16.63
N GLY A 196 -3.05 -5.91 -17.43
CA GLY A 196 -3.21 -5.27 -18.73
C GLY A 196 -3.64 -3.81 -18.65
N ASN A 197 -4.15 -3.28 -19.77
CA ASN A 197 -4.36 -1.85 -19.98
C ASN A 197 -5.83 -1.40 -19.97
N LYS A 198 -6.79 -2.30 -19.76
CA LYS A 198 -8.24 -2.02 -19.86
C LYS A 198 -8.71 -0.88 -18.94
N ASN A 199 -8.09 -0.73 -17.79
CA ASN A 199 -8.50 0.22 -16.75
C ASN A 199 -7.44 1.28 -16.45
N LEU A 200 -6.53 1.55 -17.37
CA LEU A 200 -5.57 2.64 -17.21
C LEU A 200 -6.27 3.99 -17.02
N ASN A 201 -5.62 4.87 -16.26
CA ASN A 201 -6.08 6.23 -15.94
C ASN A 201 -7.39 6.29 -15.12
N LYS A 202 -7.83 5.17 -14.54
CA LYS A 202 -9.00 5.13 -13.66
C LYS A 202 -8.59 4.81 -12.25
N TRP A 203 -9.15 5.50 -11.27
CA TRP A 203 -9.08 5.10 -9.88
C TRP A 203 -9.88 3.82 -9.68
N ILE A 204 -9.26 2.82 -9.06
CA ILE A 204 -9.88 1.53 -8.76
C ILE A 204 -9.55 1.16 -7.32
N THR A 205 -10.59 0.83 -6.58
CA THR A 205 -10.48 0.32 -5.22
C THR A 205 -10.31 -1.20 -5.24
N PHE A 206 -9.31 -1.69 -4.52
CA PHE A 206 -9.10 -3.11 -4.27
C PHE A 206 -9.26 -3.42 -2.79
N LYS A 207 -9.82 -4.58 -2.51
CA LYS A 207 -9.98 -5.12 -1.17
C LYS A 207 -9.52 -6.58 -1.14
N ARG A 208 -8.66 -6.94 -0.17
CA ARG A 208 -8.11 -8.30 -0.05
C ARG A 208 -8.17 -8.77 1.40
N ASN A 209 -8.58 -10.02 1.62
CA ASN A 209 -8.46 -10.66 2.93
C ASN A 209 -7.02 -11.18 3.10
N VAL A 210 -6.16 -10.35 3.71
CA VAL A 210 -4.73 -10.64 3.91
C VAL A 210 -4.52 -11.86 4.80
N LEU A 211 -5.35 -12.04 5.83
CA LEU A 211 -5.25 -13.18 6.74
C LEU A 211 -5.60 -14.50 6.03
N ALA A 212 -6.62 -14.49 5.17
CA ALA A 212 -6.98 -15.64 4.36
C ALA A 212 -5.90 -15.97 3.32
N ASP A 213 -5.38 -14.94 2.62
CA ASP A 213 -4.28 -15.11 1.67
C ASP A 213 -3.03 -15.65 2.35
N TYR A 214 -2.67 -15.14 3.55
CA TYR A 214 -1.53 -15.65 4.30
C TYR A 214 -1.73 -17.13 4.65
N ARG A 215 -2.89 -17.50 5.22
CA ARG A 215 -3.19 -18.90 5.56
C ARG A 215 -3.13 -19.81 4.34
N LYS A 216 -3.73 -19.38 3.23
CA LYS A 216 -3.78 -20.16 1.98
C LYS A 216 -2.39 -20.42 1.40
N TYR A 217 -1.54 -19.40 1.32
CA TYR A 217 -0.30 -19.48 0.55
C TYR A 217 0.94 -19.79 1.40
N PHE A 218 0.87 -19.63 2.73
CA PHE A 218 1.95 -20.06 3.65
C PHE A 218 1.61 -21.32 4.43
N GLY A 219 0.37 -21.83 4.37
CA GLY A 219 -0.07 -23.04 5.07
C GLY A 219 -0.15 -22.91 6.59
N LYS A 220 -0.12 -21.69 7.12
CA LYS A 220 -0.10 -21.40 8.56
C LYS A 220 -0.70 -20.03 8.86
N LYS A 221 -1.01 -19.77 10.13
CA LYS A 221 -1.33 -18.41 10.60
C LYS A 221 -0.06 -17.57 10.74
N PRO A 222 -0.11 -16.25 10.52
CA PRO A 222 1.03 -15.38 10.82
C PRO A 222 1.34 -15.41 12.33
N LYS A 223 2.62 -15.51 12.68
CA LYS A 223 3.05 -15.51 14.10
C LYS A 223 2.97 -14.12 14.71
N TYR A 224 3.21 -13.10 13.90
CA TYR A 224 3.19 -11.68 14.29
C TYR A 224 2.25 -10.91 13.38
N HIS A 225 1.76 -9.77 13.88
CA HIS A 225 0.98 -8.83 13.06
C HIS A 225 1.85 -8.20 11.97
N PRO A 226 1.28 -7.63 10.90
CA PRO A 226 2.02 -6.89 9.90
C PRO A 226 2.83 -5.76 10.54
N SER A 227 4.06 -5.57 10.08
CA SER A 227 4.96 -4.54 10.62
C SER A 227 5.17 -3.38 9.65
N VAL A 228 5.03 -3.64 8.35
CA VAL A 228 5.27 -2.67 7.28
C VAL A 228 4.25 -2.88 6.17
N ILE A 229 3.73 -1.78 5.64
CA ILE A 229 3.16 -1.72 4.29
C ILE A 229 4.20 -1.11 3.36
N GLY A 230 4.27 -1.61 2.13
CA GLY A 230 5.20 -1.08 1.12
C GLY A 230 4.51 -0.74 -0.18
N ILE A 231 5.11 0.16 -0.93
CA ILE A 231 4.68 0.55 -2.28
C ILE A 231 5.85 0.33 -3.24
N LEU A 232 5.54 -0.18 -4.42
CA LEU A 232 6.49 -0.33 -5.51
C LEU A 232 5.81 -0.13 -6.86
N THR A 233 6.38 0.77 -7.66
CA THR A 233 6.21 0.84 -9.11
C THR A 233 7.56 0.54 -9.73
N ASP A 234 7.64 -0.43 -10.62
CA ASP A 234 8.92 -0.99 -11.08
C ASP A 234 8.94 -1.22 -12.60
N SER A 235 10.08 -0.93 -13.22
CA SER A 235 10.30 -1.12 -14.67
C SER A 235 11.76 -1.40 -15.01
N ASN A 236 12.57 -1.80 -14.03
CA ASN A 236 14.01 -1.94 -14.19
C ASN A 236 14.40 -3.21 -14.93
N SER A 237 13.63 -4.28 -14.81
CA SER A 237 13.90 -5.58 -15.46
C SER A 237 13.59 -5.54 -16.95
N THR A 238 12.57 -4.80 -17.35
CA THR A 238 12.16 -4.65 -18.76
C THR A 238 12.82 -3.46 -19.46
N GLY A 239 13.48 -2.57 -18.71
CA GLY A 239 14.06 -1.33 -19.26
C GLY A 239 13.02 -0.37 -19.85
N SER A 240 11.77 -0.46 -19.39
CA SER A 240 10.65 0.34 -19.85
C SER A 240 10.26 1.44 -18.84
N SER A 241 9.03 1.86 -18.79
CA SER A 241 8.52 2.83 -17.83
C SER A 241 7.22 2.37 -17.21
N ALA A 242 6.99 2.81 -15.98
CA ALA A 242 5.75 2.60 -15.26
C ALA A 242 5.38 3.86 -14.48
N MET A 243 4.08 4.14 -14.34
CA MET A 243 3.57 5.22 -13.51
C MET A 243 2.24 4.81 -12.88
N ALA A 244 2.14 5.02 -11.57
CA ALA A 244 0.93 4.75 -10.80
C ALA A 244 0.75 5.74 -9.66
N ASP A 245 -0.50 6.00 -9.32
CA ASP A 245 -0.93 6.74 -8.14
C ASP A 245 -1.49 5.77 -7.10
N TYR A 246 -1.32 6.12 -5.82
CA TYR A 246 -1.77 5.31 -4.67
C TYR A 246 -2.46 6.21 -3.66
N ASP A 247 -3.58 5.74 -3.09
CA ASP A 247 -4.36 6.47 -2.11
C ASP A 247 -5.15 5.54 -1.18
N ASN A 248 -5.70 6.09 -0.11
CA ASN A 248 -6.71 5.48 0.76
C ASN A 248 -6.37 4.07 1.24
N ILE A 249 -5.16 3.86 1.76
CA ILE A 249 -4.75 2.57 2.30
C ILE A 249 -5.34 2.41 3.71
N MET A 250 -6.26 1.47 3.87
CA MET A 250 -6.92 1.18 5.14
C MET A 250 -7.05 -0.32 5.39
N VAL A 251 -7.32 -0.69 6.63
CA VAL A 251 -7.61 -2.07 7.01
C VAL A 251 -8.98 -2.14 7.67
N LEU A 252 -9.71 -3.24 7.43
CA LEU A 252 -11.10 -3.38 7.77
C LEU A 252 -11.37 -4.71 8.49
N THR A 253 -12.49 -4.73 9.26
CA THR A 253 -12.99 -5.94 9.93
C THR A 253 -13.64 -6.92 8.95
N ASP A 254 -14.24 -6.42 7.88
CA ASP A 254 -15.00 -7.15 6.84
C ASP A 254 -14.83 -6.50 5.46
#